data_7c15cd1b87f9a19ddcbf605fa34d3e40
#
_entry.id   7c15cd1b87f9a19ddcbf605fa34d3e40
#
_cell.length_a   1.000
_cell.length_b   1.000
_cell.length_c   1.000
_cell.angle_alpha   90.00
_cell.angle_beta   90.00
_cell.angle_gamma   90.00
#
_symmetry.space_group_name_H-M   'P 1'
#
loop_
_entity.id
_entity.type
_entity.pdbx_description
1 polymer ?
#
loop_
_entity_poly.entity_id
_entity_poly.type
_entity_poly.pdbx_seq_one_letter_code
_entity_poly.pdbx_strand_id
1 'polypeptide(L)'
;MHALSLGTWWIHVTSVLEWLVAIAAVQAYGLRRREGGWRWLALAMLPALGSAMAACTWHLFDNPEELRGLVVLQAGLTTVGNGTLALAGWNLLRQQRRLDGGNPSPAPTEEP
;
A
#
# COMPACT_ATOMS: atom_id res chain seq x y z
N MET A 1 29.93 -11.55 5.52
CA MET A 1 29.63 -10.27 6.20
C MET A 1 28.54 -9.55 5.44
N HIS A 2 27.46 -9.20 6.08
CA HIS A 2 26.36 -8.52 5.42
C HIS A 2 26.66 -7.04 5.21
N ALA A 3 26.24 -6.52 4.06
CA ALA A 3 26.45 -5.11 3.70
C ALA A 3 25.71 -4.16 4.64
N LEU A 4 24.65 -4.61 5.30
CA LEU A 4 23.80 -3.80 6.17
C LEU A 4 24.12 -4.04 7.65
N SER A 5 24.04 -2.97 8.43
CA SER A 5 24.08 -3.07 9.89
C SER A 5 22.85 -3.79 10.42
N LEU A 6 22.92 -4.30 11.66
CA LEU A 6 21.80 -4.94 12.33
C LEU A 6 20.58 -4.01 12.42
N GLY A 7 20.81 -2.72 12.73
CA GLY A 7 19.74 -1.73 12.79
C GLY A 7 19.05 -1.52 11.44
N THR A 8 19.82 -1.48 10.36
CA THR A 8 19.25 -1.34 9.01
C THR A 8 18.45 -2.57 8.61
N TRP A 9 18.95 -3.76 8.94
CA TRP A 9 18.18 -5.01 8.75
C TRP A 9 16.87 -4.99 9.50
N TRP A 10 16.89 -4.53 10.74
CA TRP A 10 15.68 -4.38 11.54
C TRP A 10 14.64 -3.53 10.82
N ILE A 11 15.07 -2.37 10.30
CA ILE A 11 14.18 -1.46 9.57
C ILE A 11 13.59 -2.14 8.33
N HIS A 12 14.41 -2.84 7.56
CA HIS A 12 13.96 -3.51 6.33
C HIS A 12 12.94 -4.62 6.61
N VAL A 13 13.23 -5.49 7.57
CA VAL A 13 12.31 -6.57 7.95
C VAL A 13 11.00 -6.01 8.52
N THR A 14 11.11 -5.02 9.38
CA THR A 14 9.94 -4.35 9.98
C THR A 14 9.09 -3.70 8.90
N SER A 15 9.70 -3.07 7.90
CA SER A 15 8.99 -2.45 6.78
C SER A 15 8.15 -3.47 6.00
N VAL A 16 8.70 -4.65 5.71
CA VAL A 16 7.94 -5.72 5.04
C VAL A 16 6.75 -6.14 5.91
N LEU A 17 6.96 -6.35 7.20
CA LEU A 17 5.89 -6.73 8.13
C LEU A 17 4.82 -5.64 8.22
N GLU A 18 5.21 -4.38 8.28
CA GLU A 18 4.27 -3.25 8.29
C GLU A 18 3.39 -3.23 7.05
N TRP A 19 3.97 -3.44 5.87
CA TRP A 19 3.19 -3.49 4.64
C TRP A 19 2.21 -4.65 4.62
N LEU A 20 2.63 -5.83 5.09
CA LEU A 20 1.74 -6.99 5.19
C LEU A 20 0.57 -6.72 6.12
N VAL A 21 0.83 -6.17 7.31
CA VAL A 21 -0.21 -5.83 8.28
C VAL A 21 -1.12 -4.74 7.74
N ALA A 22 -0.56 -3.72 7.11
CA ALA A 22 -1.34 -2.61 6.54
C ALA A 22 -2.28 -3.11 5.43
N ILE A 23 -1.79 -3.95 4.52
CA ILE A 23 -2.61 -4.51 3.44
C ILE A 23 -3.76 -5.36 4.02
N ALA A 24 -3.45 -6.21 4.99
CA ALA A 24 -4.45 -7.05 5.65
C ALA A 24 -5.50 -6.19 6.37
N ALA A 25 -5.07 -5.14 7.05
CA ALA A 25 -5.96 -4.23 7.77
C ALA A 25 -6.89 -3.47 6.82
N VAL A 26 -6.36 -2.95 5.71
CA VAL A 26 -7.15 -2.24 4.70
C VAL A 26 -8.18 -3.19 4.07
N GLN A 27 -7.77 -4.41 3.75
CA GLN A 27 -8.68 -5.40 3.18
C GLN A 27 -9.79 -5.78 4.18
N ALA A 28 -9.43 -6.03 5.44
CA ALA A 28 -10.40 -6.36 6.48
C ALA A 28 -11.40 -5.21 6.70
N TYR A 29 -10.91 -3.98 6.69
CA TYR A 29 -11.76 -2.79 6.80
C TYR A 29 -12.75 -2.70 5.63
N GLY A 30 -12.28 -2.91 4.40
CA GLY A 30 -13.12 -2.91 3.21
C GLY A 30 -14.19 -3.99 3.23
N LEU A 31 -13.87 -5.18 3.73
CA LEU A 31 -14.82 -6.27 3.88
C LEU A 31 -15.92 -5.94 4.89
N ARG A 32 -15.54 -5.31 6.01
CA ARG A 32 -16.52 -4.89 7.04
C ARG A 32 -17.47 -3.82 6.51
N ARG A 33 -16.96 -2.89 5.71
CA ARG A 33 -17.77 -1.81 5.15
C ARG A 33 -18.48 -2.19 3.86
N ARG A 34 -18.17 -3.35 3.31
CA ARG A 34 -18.72 -3.85 2.04
C ARG A 34 -18.53 -2.85 0.88
N GLU A 35 -17.43 -2.09 0.93
CA GLU A 35 -17.06 -1.12 -0.08
C GLU A 35 -15.90 -1.65 -0.91
N GLY A 36 -16.11 -1.83 -2.22
CA GLY A 36 -15.10 -2.38 -3.13
C GLY A 36 -13.86 -1.51 -3.29
N GLY A 37 -13.98 -0.19 -3.07
CA GLY A 37 -12.85 0.74 -3.18
C GLY A 37 -11.71 0.42 -2.24
N TRP A 38 -11.98 -0.06 -1.05
CA TRP A 38 -10.96 -0.46 -0.07
C TRP A 38 -10.19 -1.69 -0.52
N ARG A 39 -10.86 -2.63 -1.17
CA ARG A 39 -10.22 -3.80 -1.75
C ARG A 39 -9.23 -3.39 -2.86
N TRP A 40 -9.61 -2.46 -3.71
CA TRP A 40 -8.75 -1.94 -4.75
C TRP A 40 -7.55 -1.20 -4.15
N LEU A 41 -7.75 -0.46 -3.07
CA LEU A 41 -6.66 0.18 -2.34
C LEU A 41 -5.67 -0.85 -1.80
N ALA A 42 -6.16 -1.94 -1.20
CA ALA A 42 -5.31 -3.02 -0.70
C ALA A 42 -4.50 -3.65 -1.84
N LEU A 43 -5.12 -3.89 -3.00
CA LEU A 43 -4.42 -4.42 -4.17
C LEU A 43 -3.37 -3.44 -4.70
N ALA A 44 -3.65 -2.14 -4.65
CA ALA A 44 -2.72 -1.10 -5.09
C ALA A 44 -1.50 -0.98 -4.18
N MET A 45 -1.56 -1.51 -2.97
CA MET A 45 -0.43 -1.53 -2.03
C MET A 45 0.56 -2.67 -2.33
N LEU A 46 0.19 -3.67 -3.12
CA LEU A 46 1.04 -4.83 -3.41
C LEU A 46 2.36 -4.47 -4.11
N PRO A 47 2.41 -3.56 -5.10
CA PRO A 47 3.69 -3.18 -5.69
C PRO A 47 4.68 -2.59 -4.68
N ALA A 48 4.21 -1.84 -3.70
CA ALA A 48 5.05 -1.30 -2.63
C ALA A 48 5.64 -2.42 -1.77
N LEU A 49 4.82 -3.43 -1.44
CA LEU A 49 5.29 -4.63 -0.75
C LEU A 49 6.34 -5.36 -1.59
N GLY A 50 6.08 -5.54 -2.90
CA GLY A 50 7.03 -6.17 -3.81
C GLY A 50 8.35 -5.42 -3.88
N SER A 51 8.30 -4.08 -3.88
CA SER A 51 9.50 -3.24 -3.82
C SER A 51 10.30 -3.48 -2.55
N ALA A 52 9.65 -3.51 -1.40
CA ALA A 52 10.31 -3.77 -0.11
C ALA A 52 10.95 -5.17 -0.09
N MET A 53 10.25 -6.16 -0.61
CA MET A 53 10.78 -7.53 -0.70
C MET A 53 11.98 -7.62 -1.64
N ALA A 54 11.94 -6.94 -2.78
CA ALA A 54 13.06 -6.91 -3.72
C ALA A 54 14.31 -6.29 -3.08
N ALA A 55 14.12 -5.18 -2.36
CA ALA A 55 15.20 -4.52 -1.64
C ALA A 55 15.81 -5.44 -0.57
N CYS A 56 14.96 -6.09 0.22
CA CYS A 56 15.42 -7.04 1.25
C CYS A 56 16.17 -8.21 0.63
N THR A 57 15.68 -8.74 -0.49
CA THR A 57 16.32 -9.87 -1.18
C THR A 57 17.73 -9.47 -1.67
N TRP A 58 17.86 -8.29 -2.27
CA TRP A 58 19.15 -7.82 -2.76
C TRP A 58 20.15 -7.69 -1.61
N HIS A 59 19.72 -7.13 -0.48
CA HIS A 59 20.58 -6.98 0.70
C HIS A 59 20.88 -8.33 1.36
N LEU A 60 19.97 -9.27 1.30
CA LEU A 60 20.18 -10.61 1.86
C LEU A 60 21.35 -11.33 1.22
N PHE A 61 21.58 -11.10 -0.07
CA PHE A 61 22.70 -11.66 -0.83
C PHE A 61 23.91 -10.73 -0.87
N ASP A 62 24.04 -9.79 0.07
CA ASP A 62 25.15 -8.86 0.21
C ASP A 62 25.35 -7.93 -0.99
N ASN A 63 24.25 -7.47 -1.58
CA ASN A 63 24.25 -6.51 -2.68
C ASN A 63 25.06 -6.98 -3.90
N PRO A 64 24.86 -8.21 -4.41
CA PRO A 64 25.67 -8.71 -5.52
C PRO A 64 25.37 -7.95 -6.82
N GLU A 65 26.41 -7.68 -7.60
CA GLU A 65 26.27 -7.02 -8.90
C GLU A 65 25.41 -7.83 -9.87
N GLU A 66 25.48 -9.15 -9.79
CA GLU A 66 24.72 -10.06 -10.63
C GLU A 66 23.21 -9.92 -10.43
N LEU A 67 22.79 -9.50 -9.24
CA LEU A 67 21.40 -9.26 -8.91
C LEU A 67 20.99 -7.78 -8.95
N ARG A 68 21.82 -6.95 -9.60
CA ARG A 68 21.53 -5.52 -9.72
C ARG A 68 20.18 -5.22 -10.37
N GLY A 69 19.65 -6.15 -11.16
CA GLY A 69 18.30 -6.06 -11.69
C GLY A 69 17.23 -5.92 -10.60
N LEU A 70 17.49 -6.42 -9.39
CA LEU A 70 16.58 -6.25 -8.25
C LEU A 70 16.48 -4.78 -7.83
N VAL A 71 17.55 -4.00 -7.95
CA VAL A 71 17.54 -2.57 -7.66
C VAL A 71 16.64 -1.83 -8.64
N VAL A 72 16.78 -2.17 -9.93
CA VAL A 72 15.92 -1.60 -10.99
C VAL A 72 14.47 -2.02 -10.78
N LEU A 73 14.24 -3.29 -10.46
CA LEU A 73 12.90 -3.81 -10.17
C LEU A 73 12.28 -3.09 -8.97
N GLN A 74 13.04 -2.92 -7.90
CA GLN A 74 12.60 -2.23 -6.70
C GLN A 74 12.21 -0.78 -7.01
N ALA A 75 13.04 -0.06 -7.77
CA ALA A 75 12.75 1.31 -8.17
C ALA A 75 11.49 1.39 -9.05
N GLY A 76 11.36 0.48 -10.00
CA GLY A 76 10.19 0.39 -10.87
C GLY A 76 8.91 0.10 -10.08
N LEU A 77 8.98 -0.86 -9.15
CA LEU A 77 7.83 -1.20 -8.30
C LEU A 77 7.44 -0.05 -7.37
N THR A 78 8.43 0.71 -6.88
CA THR A 78 8.15 1.90 -6.06
C THR A 78 7.38 2.94 -6.89
N THR A 79 7.84 3.21 -8.11
CA THR A 79 7.19 4.17 -9.00
C THR A 79 5.76 3.72 -9.37
N VAL A 80 5.62 2.46 -9.79
CA VAL A 80 4.30 1.87 -10.10
C VAL A 80 3.42 1.87 -8.86
N GLY A 81 3.97 1.51 -7.70
CA GLY A 81 3.23 1.50 -6.43
C GLY A 81 2.69 2.86 -6.05
N ASN A 82 3.49 3.90 -6.18
CA ASN A 82 3.05 5.27 -5.93
C ASN A 82 1.92 5.68 -6.88
N GLY A 83 2.03 5.31 -8.15
CA GLY A 83 0.99 5.57 -9.15
C GLY A 83 -0.30 4.81 -8.85
N THR A 84 -0.22 3.53 -8.55
CA THR A 84 -1.41 2.71 -8.24
C THR A 84 -2.08 3.15 -6.95
N LEU A 85 -1.31 3.54 -5.94
CA LEU A 85 -1.85 4.08 -4.69
C LEU A 85 -2.59 5.41 -4.94
N ALA A 86 -2.01 6.29 -5.75
CA ALA A 86 -2.64 7.56 -6.10
C ALA A 86 -3.96 7.34 -6.84
N LEU A 87 -3.99 6.43 -7.82
CA LEU A 87 -5.20 6.09 -8.57
C LEU A 87 -6.26 5.45 -7.68
N ALA A 88 -5.87 4.51 -6.83
CA ALA A 88 -6.80 3.84 -5.92
C ALA A 88 -7.37 4.81 -4.88
N GLY A 89 -6.52 5.69 -4.34
CA GLY A 89 -6.96 6.73 -3.42
C GLY A 89 -7.91 7.72 -4.07
N TRP A 90 -7.63 8.12 -5.30
CA TRP A 90 -8.51 8.99 -6.07
C TRP A 90 -9.87 8.33 -6.33
N ASN A 91 -9.85 7.07 -6.75
CA ASN A 91 -11.07 6.30 -6.98
C ASN A 91 -11.90 6.17 -5.71
N LEU A 92 -11.24 5.89 -4.58
CA LEU A 92 -11.89 5.78 -3.28
C LEU A 92 -12.54 7.12 -2.88
N LEU A 93 -11.82 8.22 -3.08
CA LEU A 93 -12.33 9.57 -2.78
C LEU A 93 -13.56 9.90 -3.65
N ARG A 94 -13.52 9.56 -4.92
CA ARG A 94 -14.65 9.75 -5.82
C ARG A 94 -15.86 8.92 -5.38
N GLN A 95 -15.62 7.70 -4.96
CA GLN A 95 -16.68 6.81 -4.47
C GLN A 95 -17.33 7.38 -3.21
N GLN A 96 -16.53 7.87 -2.27
CA GLN A 96 -17.03 8.50 -1.04
C GLN A 96 -17.86 9.76 -1.35
N ARG A 97 -17.38 10.58 -2.27
CA ARG A 97 -18.11 11.78 -2.70
C ARG A 97 -19.47 11.43 -3.34
N ARG A 98 -19.51 10.35 -4.12
CA ARG A 98 -20.78 9.88 -4.72
C ARG A 98 -21.75 9.41 -3.66
N LEU A 99 -21.28 8.69 -2.65
CA LEU A 99 -22.13 8.24 -1.55
C LEU A 99 -22.65 9.42 -0.75
N ASP A 100 -21.80 10.41 -0.44
CA ASP A 100 -22.21 11.61 0.28
C ASP A 100 -23.18 12.48 -0.53
N GLY A 101 -22.95 12.60 -1.84
CA GLY A 101 -23.83 13.35 -2.75
C GLY A 101 -25.14 12.63 -3.04
N GLY A 102 -25.17 11.30 -2.94
CA GLY A 102 -26.37 10.48 -3.16
C GLY A 102 -27.29 10.39 -1.95
N ASN A 103 -26.78 10.76 -0.76
CA ASN A 103 -27.55 10.84 0.48
C ASN A 103 -27.75 12.31 0.83
N PRO A 104 -28.87 12.93 0.41
CA PRO A 104 -29.15 14.29 0.87
C PRO A 104 -29.26 14.27 2.39
N SER A 105 -28.60 15.22 3.04
CA SER A 105 -28.76 15.45 4.48
C SER A 105 -30.25 15.45 4.80
N PRO A 106 -30.68 14.73 5.84
CA PRO A 106 -32.11 14.81 6.22
C PRO A 106 -32.46 16.28 6.41
N ALA A 107 -33.52 16.70 5.76
CA ALA A 107 -34.05 18.05 5.93
C ALA A 107 -34.13 18.32 7.43
N PRO A 108 -33.74 19.51 7.89
CA PRO A 108 -33.90 19.84 9.30
C PRO A 108 -35.36 19.65 9.64
N THR A 109 -35.65 18.77 10.60
CA THR A 109 -36.95 18.62 11.14
C THR A 109 -37.37 19.98 11.69
N GLU A 110 -38.22 20.67 10.96
CA GLU A 110 -38.90 21.81 11.53
C GLU A 110 -39.74 21.28 12.68
N GLU A 111 -39.20 21.38 13.88
CA GLU A 111 -40.04 21.20 15.04
C GLU A 111 -41.06 22.34 15.04
N PRO A 112 -42.35 22.01 15.18
CA PRO A 112 -43.38 23.04 15.29
C PRO A 112 -43.17 23.89 16.56
#